data_f23376e4cac124dc4ed424106bf42fc0
#
_entry.id   f23376e4cac124dc4ed424106bf42fc0
#
_cell.length_a   1.000
_cell.length_b   1.000
_cell.length_c   1.000
_cell.angle_alpha   90.00
_cell.angle_beta   90.00
_cell.angle_gamma   90.00
#
_symmetry.space_group_name_H-M   'P 1'
#
loop_
_entity.id
_entity.type
_entity.pdbx_description
1 polymer ?
#
loop_
_entity_poly.entity_id
_entity_poly.type
_entity_poly.pdbx_seq_one_letter_code
_entity_poly.pdbx_strand_id
1 'polypeptide(L)'
;MIVMYRFFILFAVLCSSVFTDNVSAQIVQDSSTMKFTGRIQNLGFVEMQGETVETNFLVRRARLKFEGVAINPKFQYKVELGLTNRDHGSPIPQTKNSARMILDAVVKYEIQENTHLWFGQTKLPGNRERVISSANLQFVDRSLLNSNYNIDRDMGVQLHQKFDIGRMKAKAIVSVSQGEGRNITTGNDGGFDYTGRVELLPLGSFASKGDYFGSDLKREESPKLALGLSYDFHDNASRARGNTGSFLSQTRTLSTVFADAMFKYKGFSVMAEYALKSSDESPVFVDASDGLEYHFVTGSALNIQAGYLLQSDWELAARFTSVSPEEILGQEDISMYTLGISKYIDGHNLKVQSDFSMILEDGMEETTLARLQFELSFN
;
A
#
# COMPACT_ATOMS: atom_id res chain seq x y z
N MET A 1 25.17 -5.42 -18.49
CA MET A 1 26.33 -4.57 -18.15
C MET A 1 26.30 -3.18 -18.81
N ILE A 2 26.00 -3.04 -20.11
CA ILE A 2 25.96 -1.73 -20.81
C ILE A 2 24.78 -0.83 -20.37
N VAL A 3 23.61 -1.39 -20.06
CA VAL A 3 22.42 -0.63 -19.60
C VAL A 3 22.62 -0.08 -18.19
N MET A 4 23.27 -0.83 -17.31
CA MET A 4 23.55 -0.41 -15.93
C MET A 4 24.56 0.76 -15.88
N TYR A 5 25.53 0.79 -16.79
CA TYR A 5 26.50 1.89 -16.88
C TYR A 5 25.85 3.21 -17.34
N ARG A 6 24.87 3.14 -18.24
CA ARG A 6 24.13 4.32 -18.71
C ARG A 6 23.20 4.90 -17.64
N PHE A 7 22.65 4.05 -16.78
CA PHE A 7 21.79 4.49 -15.68
C PHE A 7 22.59 5.17 -14.55
N PHE A 8 23.78 4.64 -14.22
CA PHE A 8 24.70 5.27 -13.27
C PHE A 8 25.21 6.64 -13.75
N ILE A 9 25.49 6.79 -15.03
CA ILE A 9 25.92 8.06 -15.63
C ILE A 9 24.75 9.08 -15.61
N LEU A 10 23.52 8.68 -15.90
CA LEU A 10 22.35 9.55 -15.85
C LEU A 10 22.06 10.01 -14.41
N PHE A 11 22.20 9.10 -13.44
CA PHE A 11 22.04 9.41 -12.02
C PHE A 11 23.17 10.30 -11.48
N ALA A 12 24.42 10.07 -11.88
CA ALA A 12 25.57 10.91 -11.53
C ALA A 12 25.47 12.31 -12.14
N VAL A 13 24.98 12.44 -13.38
CA VAL A 13 24.74 13.73 -14.04
C VAL A 13 23.59 14.51 -13.40
N LEU A 14 22.50 13.81 -13.00
CA LEU A 14 21.43 14.44 -12.23
C LEU A 14 21.88 14.89 -10.82
N CYS A 15 22.73 14.12 -10.14
CA CYS A 15 23.30 14.51 -8.87
C CYS A 15 24.31 15.65 -9.00
N SER A 16 25.14 15.68 -10.05
CA SER A 16 26.14 16.73 -10.22
C SER A 16 25.57 18.10 -10.61
N SER A 17 24.41 18.13 -11.29
CA SER A 17 23.73 19.39 -11.64
C SER A 17 22.96 20.02 -10.47
N VAL A 18 22.67 19.25 -9.42
CA VAL A 18 21.92 19.72 -8.22
C VAL A 18 22.85 20.36 -7.17
N PHE A 19 24.16 20.10 -7.20
CA PHE A 19 25.11 20.54 -6.17
C PHE A 19 26.02 21.70 -6.54
N THR A 20 25.76 22.44 -7.64
CA THR A 20 26.60 23.57 -8.07
C THR A 20 26.16 24.96 -7.57
N ASP A 21 25.13 25.04 -6.73
CA ASP A 21 24.81 26.28 -6.06
C ASP A 21 25.76 26.50 -4.88
N ASN A 22 26.47 27.63 -4.90
CA ASN A 22 27.35 28.11 -3.85
C ASN A 22 26.60 28.09 -2.51
N VAL A 23 26.91 27.12 -1.64
CA VAL A 23 26.46 27.09 -0.25
C VAL A 23 27.16 28.20 0.49
N SER A 24 26.62 29.42 0.42
CA SER A 24 26.87 30.41 1.46
C SER A 24 26.30 29.85 2.74
N ALA A 25 27.15 29.55 3.71
CA ALA A 25 26.76 29.13 5.03
C ALA A 25 26.00 30.26 5.73
N GLN A 26 24.74 30.47 5.38
CA GLN A 26 23.82 31.18 6.25
C GLN A 26 23.55 30.26 7.45
N ILE A 27 23.78 30.78 8.66
CA ILE A 27 23.31 30.16 9.89
C ILE A 27 21.79 30.04 9.76
N VAL A 28 21.31 28.89 9.31
CA VAL A 28 19.88 28.61 9.23
C VAL A 28 19.43 28.43 10.67
N GLN A 29 18.60 29.35 11.13
CA GLN A 29 17.89 29.23 12.40
C GLN A 29 17.16 27.87 12.40
N ASP A 30 17.39 27.05 13.43
CA ASP A 30 16.91 25.67 13.54
C ASP A 30 15.40 25.61 13.31
N SER A 31 14.99 25.21 12.11
CA SER A 31 13.60 25.10 11.69
C SER A 31 13.11 23.65 11.71
N SER A 32 13.81 22.79 12.44
CA SER A 32 13.42 21.40 12.59
C SER A 32 12.09 21.28 13.32
N THR A 33 11.21 20.44 12.83
CA THR A 33 9.92 20.12 13.46
C THR A 33 9.75 18.63 13.60
N MET A 34 9.01 18.21 14.63
CA MET A 34 8.64 16.83 14.80
C MET A 34 7.16 16.75 15.23
N LYS A 35 6.38 16.01 14.45
CA LYS A 35 5.04 15.59 14.82
C LYS A 35 5.09 14.12 15.18
N PHE A 36 4.61 13.78 16.36
CA PHE A 36 4.41 12.42 16.81
C PHE A 36 2.95 12.01 16.59
N THR A 37 2.70 10.76 16.23
CA THR A 37 1.35 10.17 16.17
C THR A 37 1.42 8.72 16.62
N GLY A 38 0.64 8.35 17.62
CA GLY A 38 0.43 6.97 18.03
C GLY A 38 -0.91 6.44 17.54
N ARG A 39 -1.01 5.12 17.33
CA ARG A 39 -2.25 4.46 16.94
C ARG A 39 -2.35 3.07 17.50
N ILE A 40 -3.54 2.72 18.00
CA ILE A 40 -3.90 1.39 18.48
C ILE A 40 -5.17 0.95 17.79
N GLN A 41 -5.17 -0.29 17.26
CA GLN A 41 -6.34 -0.98 16.72
C GLN A 41 -6.47 -2.31 17.46
N ASN A 42 -7.60 -2.52 18.13
CA ASN A 42 -7.98 -3.77 18.76
C ASN A 42 -9.09 -4.42 17.92
N LEU A 43 -8.97 -5.71 17.66
CA LEU A 43 -9.84 -6.48 16.79
C LEU A 43 -10.35 -7.71 17.52
N GLY A 44 -11.67 -7.91 17.50
CA GLY A 44 -12.31 -9.19 17.76
C GLY A 44 -12.87 -9.77 16.47
N PHE A 45 -12.75 -11.07 16.27
CA PHE A 45 -13.38 -11.73 15.12
C PHE A 45 -13.93 -13.12 15.48
N VAL A 46 -14.89 -13.53 14.68
CA VAL A 46 -15.42 -14.90 14.61
C VAL A 46 -15.40 -15.30 13.14
N GLU A 47 -14.75 -16.40 12.84
CA GLU A 47 -14.70 -17.02 11.51
C GLU A 47 -15.32 -18.41 11.59
N MET A 48 -16.17 -18.76 10.64
CA MET A 48 -16.84 -20.05 10.55
C MET A 48 -16.68 -20.61 9.15
N GLN A 49 -16.22 -21.86 9.06
CA GLN A 49 -16.12 -22.64 7.83
C GLN A 49 -16.60 -24.06 8.13
N GLY A 50 -17.74 -24.46 7.57
CA GLY A 50 -18.39 -25.69 7.93
C GLY A 50 -18.65 -25.78 9.44
N GLU A 51 -18.16 -26.85 10.08
CA GLU A 51 -18.27 -27.06 11.53
C GLU A 51 -17.14 -26.37 12.32
N THR A 52 -16.12 -25.79 11.65
CA THR A 52 -14.98 -25.12 12.29
C THR A 52 -15.36 -23.70 12.65
N VAL A 53 -15.15 -23.33 13.93
CA VAL A 53 -15.34 -21.97 14.43
C VAL A 53 -14.05 -21.48 15.08
N GLU A 54 -13.50 -20.40 14.55
CA GLU A 54 -12.36 -19.70 15.15
C GLU A 54 -12.81 -18.36 15.74
N THR A 55 -12.37 -18.08 16.95
CA THR A 55 -12.61 -16.78 17.61
C THR A 55 -11.32 -16.23 18.17
N ASN A 56 -11.11 -14.91 18.04
CA ASN A 56 -9.94 -14.30 18.62
C ASN A 56 -10.17 -12.82 18.98
N PHE A 57 -9.42 -12.35 19.99
CA PHE A 57 -9.26 -10.94 20.33
C PHE A 57 -7.77 -10.60 20.32
N LEU A 58 -7.38 -9.60 19.54
CA LEU A 58 -5.97 -9.28 19.34
C LEU A 58 -5.72 -7.79 19.16
N VAL A 59 -4.49 -7.37 19.46
CA VAL A 59 -3.99 -6.07 19.04
C VAL A 59 -3.65 -6.15 17.54
N ARG A 60 -4.55 -5.65 16.70
CA ARG A 60 -4.42 -5.72 15.25
C ARG A 60 -3.28 -4.86 14.75
N ARG A 61 -3.13 -3.64 15.28
CA ARG A 61 -2.03 -2.71 15.02
C ARG A 61 -1.72 -1.86 16.24
N ALA A 62 -0.44 -1.70 16.52
CA ALA A 62 0.10 -0.69 17.42
C ALA A 62 1.23 0.00 16.67
N ARG A 63 1.13 1.32 16.42
CA ARG A 63 2.08 2.02 15.56
C ARG A 63 2.47 3.37 16.13
N LEU A 64 3.74 3.72 15.94
CA LEU A 64 4.30 5.01 16.27
C LEU A 64 4.82 5.64 14.98
N LYS A 65 4.48 6.90 14.75
CA LYS A 65 4.91 7.66 13.58
C LYS A 65 5.52 8.99 14.01
N PHE A 66 6.68 9.29 13.47
CA PHE A 66 7.41 10.54 13.60
C PHE A 66 7.57 11.12 12.20
N GLU A 67 7.13 12.35 11.99
CA GLU A 67 7.28 13.04 10.72
C GLU A 67 7.51 14.53 10.94
N GLY A 68 8.23 15.18 10.02
CA GLY A 68 8.49 16.60 10.16
C GLY A 68 9.50 17.12 9.16
N VAL A 69 9.98 18.32 9.46
CA VAL A 69 11.06 19.00 8.74
C VAL A 69 12.35 18.73 9.49
N ALA A 70 13.42 18.41 8.76
CA ALA A 70 14.75 18.25 9.35
C ALA A 70 15.55 19.57 9.19
N ILE A 71 16.46 19.80 8.46
CA ILE A 71 17.40 20.93 8.38
C ILE A 71 16.70 22.22 7.93
N ASN A 72 15.82 22.14 6.93
CA ASN A 72 15.06 23.24 6.37
C ASN A 72 13.77 22.71 5.71
N PRO A 73 12.79 23.54 5.31
CA PRO A 73 11.50 23.12 4.77
C PRO A 73 11.57 22.18 3.55
N LYS A 74 12.68 22.18 2.79
CA LYS A 74 12.86 21.27 1.65
C LYS A 74 13.17 19.84 2.07
N PHE A 75 13.69 19.61 3.30
CA PHE A 75 14.01 18.30 3.82
C PHE A 75 12.96 17.85 4.83
N GLN A 76 12.10 16.94 4.43
CA GLN A 76 11.11 16.32 5.30
C GLN A 76 11.51 14.86 5.55
N TYR A 77 11.09 14.33 6.68
CA TYR A 77 11.32 12.93 7.04
C TYR A 77 10.04 12.27 7.55
N LYS A 78 10.00 10.96 7.43
CA LYS A 78 8.99 10.12 8.06
C LYS A 78 9.63 8.83 8.55
N VAL A 79 9.37 8.50 9.83
CA VAL A 79 9.68 7.19 10.41
C VAL A 79 8.38 6.63 10.98
N GLU A 80 8.01 5.41 10.61
CA GLU A 80 6.85 4.70 11.15
C GLU A 80 7.28 3.32 11.63
N LEU A 81 6.96 3.01 12.89
CA LEU A 81 7.24 1.73 13.53
C LEU A 81 5.95 0.94 13.71
N GLY A 82 5.99 -0.34 13.43
CA GLY A 82 4.96 -1.33 13.75
C GLY A 82 5.41 -2.18 14.93
N LEU A 83 4.55 -2.35 15.93
CA LEU A 83 4.91 -3.00 17.19
C LEU A 83 4.18 -4.33 17.42
N THR A 84 3.28 -4.73 16.52
CA THR A 84 2.56 -6.00 16.62
C THR A 84 3.26 -7.13 15.89
N ASN A 85 3.04 -8.37 16.30
CA ASN A 85 3.58 -9.56 15.64
C ASN A 85 3.27 -9.58 14.13
N ARG A 86 2.06 -9.14 13.75
CA ARG A 86 1.66 -9.05 12.34
C ARG A 86 2.43 -8.00 11.55
N ASP A 87 2.84 -6.89 12.19
CA ASP A 87 3.71 -5.90 11.55
C ASP A 87 5.15 -6.42 11.42
N HIS A 88 5.62 -7.23 12.38
CA HIS A 88 6.97 -7.81 12.35
C HIS A 88 7.09 -8.96 11.33
N GLY A 89 6.05 -9.77 11.18
CA GLY A 89 6.10 -11.02 10.41
C GLY A 89 7.03 -12.07 11.04
N SER A 90 7.13 -13.24 10.43
CA SER A 90 8.03 -14.30 10.87
C SER A 90 9.50 -13.90 10.68
N PRO A 91 10.41 -14.36 11.54
CA PRO A 91 11.85 -14.24 11.33
C PRO A 91 12.26 -14.88 9.99
N ILE A 92 13.14 -14.22 9.24
CA ILE A 92 13.70 -14.72 7.98
C ILE A 92 15.21 -14.45 7.93
N PRO A 93 16.00 -15.30 7.24
CA PRO A 93 17.46 -15.12 7.13
C PRO A 93 17.86 -13.74 6.56
N GLN A 94 17.11 -13.21 5.58
CA GLN A 94 17.38 -11.94 4.92
C GLN A 94 17.27 -10.73 5.86
N THR A 95 16.65 -10.88 7.01
CA THR A 95 16.62 -9.87 8.09
C THR A 95 17.49 -10.29 9.27
N LYS A 96 18.38 -11.27 9.11
CA LYS A 96 19.16 -11.88 10.20
C LYS A 96 18.29 -12.31 11.38
N ASN A 97 17.10 -12.80 11.09
CA ASN A 97 16.05 -13.19 12.05
C ASN A 97 15.62 -12.08 13.02
N SER A 98 15.91 -10.81 12.70
CA SER A 98 15.48 -9.66 13.49
C SER A 98 14.03 -9.28 13.18
N ALA A 99 13.35 -8.68 14.16
CA ALA A 99 12.00 -8.16 13.98
C ALA A 99 11.96 -7.04 12.91
N ARG A 100 11.01 -7.10 12.00
CA ARG A 100 10.82 -6.13 10.90
C ARG A 100 9.96 -4.95 11.36
N MET A 101 10.42 -4.21 12.37
CA MET A 101 9.65 -3.15 13.03
C MET A 101 9.49 -1.90 12.17
N ILE A 102 10.47 -1.57 11.33
CA ILE A 102 10.42 -0.36 10.53
C ILE A 102 9.43 -0.55 9.38
N LEU A 103 8.38 0.25 9.37
CA LEU A 103 7.42 0.33 8.26
C LEU A 103 7.90 1.35 7.24
N ASP A 104 8.09 2.60 7.66
CA ASP A 104 8.64 3.65 6.82
C ASP A 104 9.88 4.25 7.49
N ALA A 105 10.93 4.51 6.71
CA ALA A 105 12.10 5.31 7.06
C ALA A 105 12.54 6.03 5.78
N VAL A 106 12.02 7.24 5.55
CA VAL A 106 12.17 7.95 4.29
C VAL A 106 12.49 9.42 4.50
N VAL A 107 13.46 9.91 3.75
CA VAL A 107 13.76 11.33 3.58
C VAL A 107 13.14 11.80 2.27
N LYS A 108 12.51 12.97 2.30
CA LYS A 108 11.83 13.59 1.17
C LYS A 108 12.48 14.93 0.92
N TYR A 109 13.04 15.11 -0.26
CA TYR A 109 13.68 16.35 -0.69
C TYR A 109 12.82 17.04 -1.73
N GLU A 110 12.47 18.31 -1.46
CA GLU A 110 11.77 19.16 -2.42
C GLU A 110 12.79 19.80 -3.35
N ILE A 111 12.90 19.29 -4.58
CA ILE A 111 13.76 19.84 -5.63
C ILE A 111 13.21 21.22 -6.04
N GLN A 112 11.90 21.25 -6.31
CA GLN A 112 11.13 22.46 -6.62
C GLN A 112 9.67 22.24 -6.19
N GLU A 113 8.84 23.29 -6.15
CA GLU A 113 7.49 23.33 -5.57
C GLU A 113 6.60 22.08 -5.84
N ASN A 114 6.67 21.50 -7.03
CA ASN A 114 5.85 20.36 -7.43
C ASN A 114 6.64 19.06 -7.64
N THR A 115 7.96 19.08 -7.36
CA THR A 115 8.87 17.96 -7.64
C THR A 115 9.58 17.56 -6.36
N HIS A 116 9.40 16.30 -5.94
CA HIS A 116 9.98 15.76 -4.72
C HIS A 116 10.72 14.46 -5.02
N LEU A 117 11.92 14.35 -4.49
CA LEU A 117 12.72 13.13 -4.48
C LEU A 117 12.61 12.48 -3.10
N TRP A 118 12.21 11.23 -3.05
CA TRP A 118 12.16 10.45 -1.82
C TRP A 118 13.23 9.38 -1.85
N PHE A 119 13.93 9.21 -0.76
CA PHE A 119 14.93 8.16 -0.59
C PHE A 119 14.71 7.45 0.74
N GLY A 120 14.63 6.12 0.70
CA GLY A 120 14.43 5.29 1.88
C GLY A 120 13.34 4.24 1.71
N GLN A 121 13.03 3.56 2.80
CA GLN A 121 11.98 2.55 2.84
C GLN A 121 10.61 3.21 3.02
N THR A 122 9.71 3.00 2.07
CA THR A 122 8.32 3.49 2.13
C THR A 122 7.42 2.69 1.18
N LYS A 123 6.12 2.99 1.18
CA LYS A 123 5.18 2.36 0.23
C LYS A 123 5.55 2.70 -1.21
N LEU A 124 5.54 1.68 -2.05
CA LEU A 124 5.61 1.85 -3.49
C LEU A 124 4.28 2.41 -4.04
N PRO A 125 4.30 3.07 -5.21
CA PRO A 125 3.11 3.68 -5.80
C PRO A 125 2.22 2.64 -6.52
N GLY A 126 1.74 1.63 -5.78
CA GLY A 126 0.87 0.56 -6.26
C GLY A 126 -0.62 0.92 -6.27
N ASN A 127 -1.46 -0.05 -5.89
CA ASN A 127 -2.90 0.11 -5.87
C ASN A 127 -3.38 1.13 -4.81
N ARG A 128 -4.51 1.79 -5.06
CA ARG A 128 -5.06 2.86 -4.21
C ARG A 128 -5.31 2.39 -2.78
N GLU A 129 -5.96 1.24 -2.59
CA GLU A 129 -6.24 0.72 -1.26
C GLU A 129 -4.96 0.50 -0.44
N ARG A 130 -3.84 0.14 -1.10
CA ARG A 130 -2.55 -0.02 -0.43
C ARG A 130 -1.92 1.29 -0.02
N VAL A 131 -1.93 2.31 -0.90
CA VAL A 131 -1.37 3.63 -0.58
C VAL A 131 -2.20 4.37 0.46
N ILE A 132 -3.52 4.15 0.53
CA ILE A 132 -4.36 4.60 1.64
C ILE A 132 -3.82 4.01 2.96
N SER A 133 -3.74 4.85 4.00
CA SER A 133 -3.36 4.39 5.34
C SER A 133 -4.37 3.39 5.88
N SER A 134 -3.91 2.36 6.59
CA SER A 134 -4.83 1.45 7.29
C SER A 134 -5.65 2.12 8.40
N ALA A 135 -5.32 3.34 8.81
CA ALA A 135 -6.17 4.17 9.66
C ALA A 135 -7.38 4.74 8.93
N ASN A 136 -7.30 4.87 7.60
CA ASN A 136 -8.27 5.59 6.78
C ASN A 136 -9.15 4.65 5.96
N LEU A 137 -9.14 3.36 6.26
CA LEU A 137 -9.97 2.36 5.57
C LEU A 137 -11.45 2.53 5.93
N GLN A 138 -12.31 2.19 4.98
CA GLN A 138 -13.76 2.15 5.12
C GLN A 138 -14.22 0.88 5.85
N PHE A 139 -13.52 -0.23 5.67
CA PHE A 139 -13.74 -1.52 6.32
C PHE A 139 -12.64 -1.82 7.33
N VAL A 140 -12.85 -2.84 8.16
CA VAL A 140 -11.88 -3.30 9.17
C VAL A 140 -10.54 -3.67 8.53
N ASP A 141 -10.58 -4.35 7.38
CA ASP A 141 -9.39 -4.72 6.62
C ASP A 141 -9.53 -4.42 5.12
N ARG A 142 -8.40 -4.50 4.42
CA ARG A 142 -8.33 -4.36 2.97
C ARG A 142 -8.96 -5.56 2.27
N SER A 143 -9.28 -5.38 0.99
CA SER A 143 -9.84 -6.38 0.10
C SER A 143 -8.91 -7.58 -0.15
N LEU A 144 -9.46 -8.67 -0.67
CA LEU A 144 -8.68 -9.81 -1.17
C LEU A 144 -7.78 -9.41 -2.36
N LEU A 145 -8.20 -8.47 -3.22
CA LEU A 145 -7.33 -7.91 -4.25
C LEU A 145 -6.03 -7.40 -3.65
N ASN A 146 -6.13 -6.56 -2.60
CA ASN A 146 -4.94 -6.03 -1.94
C ASN A 146 -4.13 -7.13 -1.24
N SER A 147 -4.74 -8.17 -0.67
CA SER A 147 -3.99 -9.23 0.01
C SER A 147 -3.18 -10.10 -0.95
N ASN A 148 -3.67 -10.30 -2.17
CA ASN A 148 -3.02 -11.15 -3.17
C ASN A 148 -2.03 -10.41 -4.06
N TYR A 149 -2.40 -9.24 -4.59
CA TYR A 149 -1.66 -8.61 -5.70
C TYR A 149 -0.96 -7.30 -5.33
N ASN A 150 -1.12 -6.77 -4.10
CA ASN A 150 -0.49 -5.50 -3.75
C ASN A 150 1.03 -5.55 -3.89
N ILE A 151 1.61 -4.39 -4.23
CA ILE A 151 3.01 -4.07 -3.96
C ILE A 151 3.09 -3.25 -2.68
N ASP A 152 4.00 -3.60 -1.77
CA ASP A 152 4.07 -2.97 -0.46
C ASP A 152 5.24 -1.98 -0.37
N ARG A 153 5.81 -1.89 0.78
CA ARG A 153 6.96 -1.06 1.11
C ARG A 153 8.24 -1.73 0.68
N ASP A 154 9.14 -0.91 0.16
CA ASP A 154 10.48 -1.33 -0.16
C ASP A 154 11.48 -0.21 0.05
N MET A 155 12.77 -0.53 0.05
CA MET A 155 13.88 0.42 0.10
C MET A 155 14.21 0.88 -1.32
N GLY A 156 14.20 2.19 -1.56
CA GLY A 156 14.46 2.70 -2.90
C GLY A 156 14.42 4.20 -3.03
N VAL A 157 14.27 4.65 -4.26
CA VAL A 157 14.16 6.05 -4.67
C VAL A 157 12.85 6.26 -5.40
N GLN A 158 12.14 7.34 -5.10
CA GLN A 158 10.91 7.72 -5.79
C GLN A 158 10.99 9.18 -6.21
N LEU A 159 10.61 9.46 -7.46
CA LEU A 159 10.40 10.82 -7.96
C LEU A 159 8.89 11.09 -8.05
N HIS A 160 8.44 12.13 -7.40
CA HIS A 160 7.05 12.58 -7.41
C HIS A 160 6.96 13.91 -8.13
N GLN A 161 6.10 13.99 -9.15
CA GLN A 161 5.81 15.21 -9.90
C GLN A 161 4.31 15.48 -9.87
N LYS A 162 3.94 16.73 -9.53
CA LYS A 162 2.56 17.22 -9.61
C LYS A 162 2.40 18.14 -10.80
N PHE A 163 1.22 18.14 -11.38
CA PHE A 163 0.85 18.99 -12.51
C PHE A 163 -0.52 19.61 -12.25
N ASP A 164 -0.61 20.91 -12.57
CA ASP A 164 -1.86 21.66 -12.53
C ASP A 164 -2.27 22.00 -13.96
N ILE A 165 -3.38 21.43 -14.44
CA ILE A 165 -3.90 21.58 -15.80
C ILE A 165 -5.30 22.21 -15.72
N GLY A 166 -5.34 23.52 -15.53
CA GLY A 166 -6.58 24.23 -15.27
C GLY A 166 -7.22 23.77 -13.94
N ARG A 167 -8.45 23.22 -14.01
CA ARG A 167 -9.12 22.64 -12.82
C ARG A 167 -8.67 21.24 -12.50
N MET A 168 -8.15 20.52 -13.47
CA MET A 168 -7.65 19.16 -13.30
C MET A 168 -6.31 19.19 -12.57
N LYS A 169 -6.13 18.27 -11.64
CA LYS A 169 -4.84 18.00 -10.98
C LYS A 169 -4.36 16.64 -11.43
N ALA A 170 -3.07 16.53 -11.66
CA ALA A 170 -2.43 15.26 -11.99
C ALA A 170 -1.17 15.06 -11.13
N LYS A 171 -0.77 13.80 -10.94
CA LYS A 171 0.45 13.42 -10.26
C LYS A 171 1.05 12.22 -10.96
N ALA A 172 2.35 12.27 -11.23
CA ALA A 172 3.13 11.15 -11.68
C ALA A 172 4.14 10.75 -10.60
N ILE A 173 4.33 9.46 -10.41
CA ILE A 173 5.33 8.90 -9.50
C ILE A 173 6.07 7.82 -10.25
N VAL A 174 7.39 7.82 -10.16
CA VAL A 174 8.24 6.71 -10.59
C VAL A 174 9.11 6.26 -9.43
N SER A 175 9.34 4.97 -9.33
CA SER A 175 10.12 4.35 -8.25
C SER A 175 11.09 3.33 -8.81
N VAL A 176 12.26 3.25 -8.21
CA VAL A 176 13.20 2.13 -8.34
C VAL A 176 13.51 1.66 -6.94
N SER A 177 13.26 0.40 -6.65
CA SER A 177 13.46 -0.20 -5.34
C SER A 177 14.18 -1.54 -5.42
N GLN A 178 14.59 -2.05 -4.24
CA GLN A 178 15.43 -3.24 -4.14
C GLN A 178 14.71 -4.51 -4.61
N GLY A 179 13.39 -4.63 -4.38
CA GLY A 179 12.56 -5.76 -4.81
C GLY A 179 12.20 -6.74 -3.68
N GLU A 180 13.02 -6.93 -2.67
CA GLU A 180 12.78 -7.91 -1.61
C GLU A 180 11.89 -7.42 -0.47
N GLY A 181 11.47 -6.15 -0.52
CA GLY A 181 10.62 -5.55 0.49
C GLY A 181 11.38 -5.00 1.69
N ARG A 182 10.69 -4.82 2.81
CA ARG A 182 11.18 -4.01 3.93
C ARG A 182 12.13 -4.77 4.87
N ASN A 183 13.06 -3.98 5.45
CA ASN A 183 14.01 -4.39 6.50
C ASN A 183 15.00 -5.49 6.04
N ILE A 184 15.25 -5.61 4.76
CA ILE A 184 16.23 -6.55 4.21
C ILE A 184 17.63 -6.03 4.51
N THR A 185 18.51 -6.92 4.99
CA THR A 185 19.89 -6.62 5.42
C THR A 185 20.94 -7.44 4.67
N THR A 186 20.51 -8.34 3.80
CA THR A 186 21.36 -9.10 2.87
C THR A 186 21.48 -8.37 1.52
N GLY A 187 22.25 -8.93 0.61
CA GLY A 187 22.28 -8.44 -0.78
C GLY A 187 20.93 -8.64 -1.47
N ASN A 188 20.82 -8.07 -2.65
CA ASN A 188 19.68 -8.29 -3.54
C ASN A 188 19.80 -9.69 -4.14
N ASP A 189 18.85 -10.57 -3.84
CA ASP A 189 18.82 -11.96 -4.33
C ASP A 189 18.17 -12.07 -5.72
N GLY A 190 17.36 -11.05 -6.10
CA GLY A 190 16.70 -10.93 -7.40
C GLY A 190 17.19 -9.73 -8.22
N GLY A 191 16.26 -9.06 -8.90
CA GLY A 191 16.49 -7.81 -9.61
C GLY A 191 15.85 -6.62 -8.90
N PHE A 192 15.85 -5.47 -9.58
CA PHE A 192 15.18 -4.27 -9.08
C PHE A 192 13.68 -4.28 -9.42
N ASP A 193 12.92 -3.57 -8.60
CA ASP A 193 11.50 -3.33 -8.80
C ASP A 193 11.30 -1.89 -9.32
N TYR A 194 10.64 -1.74 -10.48
CA TYR A 194 10.39 -0.50 -11.18
C TYR A 194 8.89 -0.22 -11.20
N THR A 195 8.44 0.77 -10.46
CA THR A 195 7.02 1.11 -10.39
C THR A 195 6.74 2.49 -10.96
N GLY A 196 5.71 2.62 -11.77
CA GLY A 196 5.19 3.89 -12.27
C GLY A 196 3.72 4.06 -11.91
N ARG A 197 3.29 5.26 -11.49
CA ARG A 197 1.89 5.59 -11.21
C ARG A 197 1.52 6.97 -11.72
N VAL A 198 0.36 7.07 -12.36
CA VAL A 198 -0.29 8.33 -12.72
C VAL A 198 -1.62 8.42 -11.99
N GLU A 199 -1.88 9.57 -11.36
CA GLU A 199 -3.15 9.92 -10.73
C GLU A 199 -3.72 11.16 -11.40
N LEU A 200 -5.01 11.13 -11.72
CA LEU A 200 -5.76 12.24 -12.31
C LEU A 200 -6.94 12.59 -11.40
N LEU A 201 -7.13 13.88 -11.15
CA LEU A 201 -8.28 14.45 -10.43
C LEU A 201 -9.03 15.38 -11.38
N PRO A 202 -9.85 14.84 -12.31
CA PRO A 202 -10.48 15.63 -13.37
C PRO A 202 -11.47 16.67 -12.85
N LEU A 203 -12.08 16.44 -11.68
CA LEU A 203 -13.01 17.36 -11.03
C LEU A 203 -12.35 18.23 -9.93
N GLY A 204 -11.00 18.33 -9.97
CA GLY A 204 -10.19 19.06 -8.99
C GLY A 204 -9.92 18.26 -7.72
N SER A 205 -9.19 18.89 -6.80
CA SER A 205 -8.75 18.24 -5.56
C SER A 205 -9.93 17.95 -4.63
N PHE A 206 -9.79 16.83 -3.89
CA PHE A 206 -10.64 16.50 -2.75
C PHE A 206 -10.30 17.37 -1.54
N ALA A 207 -11.28 17.67 -0.70
CA ALA A 207 -11.05 18.32 0.59
C ALA A 207 -10.11 17.47 1.46
N SER A 208 -9.08 18.12 2.02
CA SER A 208 -8.12 17.46 2.94
C SER A 208 -7.48 16.18 2.38
N LYS A 209 -7.21 16.10 1.08
CA LYS A 209 -6.70 14.89 0.40
C LYS A 209 -7.64 13.69 0.56
N GLY A 210 -8.94 13.91 0.42
CA GLY A 210 -9.97 12.89 0.59
C GLY A 210 -9.83 11.67 -0.32
N ASP A 211 -9.10 11.77 -1.43
CA ASP A 211 -8.71 10.68 -2.31
C ASP A 211 -7.81 9.61 -1.65
N TYR A 212 -7.26 9.88 -0.45
CA TYR A 212 -6.51 8.94 0.39
C TYR A 212 -7.25 8.50 1.66
N PHE A 213 -8.57 8.58 1.65
CA PHE A 213 -9.48 8.11 2.70
C PHE A 213 -10.56 7.23 2.08
N GLY A 214 -11.03 6.20 2.77
CA GLY A 214 -12.11 5.34 2.30
C GLY A 214 -13.45 6.08 2.24
N SER A 215 -13.89 6.61 3.36
CA SER A 215 -15.17 7.29 3.54
C SER A 215 -15.13 8.76 3.13
N ASP A 216 -16.30 9.34 2.79
CA ASP A 216 -16.44 10.78 2.53
C ASP A 216 -16.72 11.56 3.82
N LEU A 217 -15.79 11.53 4.80
CA LEU A 217 -15.93 12.26 6.07
C LEU A 217 -16.00 13.79 5.91
N LYS A 218 -15.50 14.33 4.80
CA LYS A 218 -15.55 15.76 4.50
C LYS A 218 -16.83 16.17 3.80
N ARG A 219 -17.68 15.17 3.41
CA ARG A 219 -18.96 15.41 2.73
C ARG A 219 -18.79 16.36 1.56
N GLU A 220 -17.93 15.97 0.60
CA GLU A 220 -17.59 16.78 -0.59
C GLU A 220 -18.82 17.49 -1.15
N GLU A 221 -18.83 18.82 -1.15
CA GLU A 221 -19.98 19.63 -1.58
C GLU A 221 -20.26 19.53 -3.08
N SER A 222 -19.23 19.21 -3.86
CA SER A 222 -19.30 18.95 -5.30
C SER A 222 -18.74 17.58 -5.63
N PRO A 223 -19.20 16.91 -6.70
CA PRO A 223 -18.65 15.63 -7.11
C PRO A 223 -17.14 15.69 -7.28
N LYS A 224 -16.43 14.71 -6.74
CA LYS A 224 -14.98 14.52 -6.88
C LYS A 224 -14.68 13.14 -7.44
N LEU A 225 -13.69 13.09 -8.33
CA LEU A 225 -13.25 11.87 -8.97
C LEU A 225 -11.72 11.82 -8.97
N ALA A 226 -11.17 10.69 -8.56
CA ALA A 226 -9.76 10.35 -8.73
C ALA A 226 -9.66 9.09 -9.58
N LEU A 227 -8.77 9.11 -10.56
CA LEU A 227 -8.43 7.96 -11.40
C LEU A 227 -6.95 7.65 -11.19
N GLY A 228 -6.59 6.38 -11.11
CA GLY A 228 -5.21 5.94 -10.95
C GLY A 228 -4.88 4.80 -11.92
N LEU A 229 -3.67 4.83 -12.45
CA LEU A 229 -3.08 3.73 -13.20
C LEU A 229 -1.65 3.51 -12.71
N SER A 230 -1.33 2.27 -12.33
CA SER A 230 0.03 1.89 -11.95
C SER A 230 0.50 0.73 -12.81
N TYR A 231 1.78 0.75 -13.14
CA TYR A 231 2.49 -0.37 -13.73
C TYR A 231 3.73 -0.66 -12.89
N ASP A 232 3.93 -1.93 -12.60
CA ASP A 232 5.02 -2.46 -11.80
C ASP A 232 5.74 -3.53 -12.63
N PHE A 233 7.05 -3.38 -12.76
CA PHE A 233 7.93 -4.33 -13.43
C PHE A 233 9.02 -4.74 -12.46
N HIS A 234 8.89 -5.95 -11.93
CA HIS A 234 9.80 -6.52 -10.96
C HIS A 234 10.73 -7.49 -11.67
N ASP A 235 11.94 -7.06 -12.00
CA ASP A 235 12.96 -7.89 -12.65
C ASP A 235 13.42 -8.98 -11.68
N ASN A 236 13.35 -10.25 -12.09
CA ASN A 236 13.80 -11.41 -11.31
C ASN A 236 13.34 -11.40 -9.85
N ALA A 237 12.05 -11.21 -9.58
CA ALA A 237 11.49 -11.27 -8.25
C ALA A 237 11.85 -12.60 -7.54
N SER A 238 12.37 -12.50 -6.32
CA SER A 238 12.79 -13.64 -5.49
C SER A 238 11.72 -14.10 -4.50
N ARG A 239 10.55 -13.45 -4.47
CA ARG A 239 9.46 -13.75 -3.51
C ARG A 239 8.15 -14.02 -4.24
N ALA A 240 7.34 -14.89 -3.65
CA ALA A 240 6.09 -15.39 -4.23
C ALA A 240 5.10 -14.32 -4.72
N ARG A 241 5.14 -13.09 -4.17
CA ARG A 241 4.26 -11.98 -4.56
C ARG A 241 5.02 -10.74 -5.07
N GLY A 242 6.27 -10.90 -5.50
CA GLY A 242 7.17 -9.81 -5.84
C GLY A 242 7.96 -9.35 -4.60
N ASN A 243 7.64 -8.19 -4.02
CA ASN A 243 8.34 -7.69 -2.82
C ASN A 243 7.75 -8.19 -1.48
N THR A 244 6.80 -9.12 -1.52
CA THR A 244 6.16 -9.75 -0.36
C THR A 244 5.98 -11.26 -0.55
N GLY A 245 5.52 -11.97 0.47
CA GLY A 245 5.40 -13.43 0.45
C GLY A 245 6.67 -14.13 0.92
N SER A 246 6.74 -15.44 0.75
CA SER A 246 7.93 -16.25 1.05
C SER A 246 9.01 -16.05 0.00
N PHE A 247 10.28 -16.16 0.40
CA PHE A 247 11.38 -16.30 -0.55
C PHE A 247 11.31 -17.66 -1.23
N LEU A 248 11.58 -17.67 -2.51
CA LEU A 248 11.56 -18.86 -3.37
C LEU A 248 12.98 -19.18 -3.86
N SER A 249 13.22 -20.42 -4.25
CA SER A 249 14.53 -20.87 -4.76
C SER A 249 14.78 -20.49 -6.22
N GLN A 250 13.72 -20.11 -6.94
CA GLN A 250 13.80 -19.58 -8.31
C GLN A 250 13.28 -18.15 -8.35
N THR A 251 13.67 -17.41 -9.36
CA THR A 251 13.19 -16.05 -9.61
C THR A 251 12.30 -16.01 -10.86
N ARG A 252 11.41 -15.01 -10.94
CA ARG A 252 10.60 -14.71 -12.14
C ARG A 252 10.50 -13.19 -12.28
N THR A 253 10.47 -12.74 -13.53
CA THR A 253 10.11 -11.35 -13.79
C THR A 253 8.59 -11.22 -13.73
N LEU A 254 8.10 -10.38 -12.82
CA LEU A 254 6.67 -10.16 -12.62
C LEU A 254 6.27 -8.79 -13.17
N SER A 255 5.12 -8.75 -13.84
CA SER A 255 4.50 -7.50 -14.27
C SER A 255 3.14 -7.35 -13.62
N THR A 256 2.86 -6.18 -13.01
CA THR A 256 1.56 -5.92 -12.37
C THR A 256 0.97 -4.62 -12.89
N VAL A 257 -0.28 -4.66 -13.33
CA VAL A 257 -1.08 -3.48 -13.69
C VAL A 257 -2.14 -3.27 -12.63
N PHE A 258 -2.29 -2.03 -12.15
CA PHE A 258 -3.43 -1.62 -11.33
C PHE A 258 -4.14 -0.46 -11.99
N ALA A 259 -5.47 -0.57 -12.07
CA ALA A 259 -6.35 0.55 -12.43
C ALA A 259 -7.30 0.81 -11.27
N ASP A 260 -7.48 2.09 -10.90
CA ASP A 260 -8.34 2.45 -9.79
C ASP A 260 -9.15 3.73 -10.05
N ALA A 261 -10.31 3.80 -9.40
CA ALA A 261 -11.14 4.98 -9.38
C ALA A 261 -11.71 5.21 -7.98
N MET A 262 -11.83 6.48 -7.57
CA MET A 262 -12.52 6.88 -6.36
C MET A 262 -13.44 8.06 -6.64
N PHE A 263 -14.71 7.93 -6.26
CA PHE A 263 -15.71 8.99 -6.38
C PHE A 263 -16.26 9.35 -5.00
N LYS A 264 -16.49 10.67 -4.75
CA LYS A 264 -17.11 11.15 -3.52
C LYS A 264 -18.04 12.31 -3.78
N TYR A 265 -19.18 12.32 -3.08
CA TYR A 265 -20.15 13.41 -3.11
C TYR A 265 -21.13 13.32 -1.94
N LYS A 266 -21.24 14.38 -1.12
CA LYS A 266 -22.23 14.55 -0.04
C LYS A 266 -22.38 13.34 0.90
N GLY A 267 -21.24 12.76 1.31
CA GLY A 267 -21.19 11.59 2.19
C GLY A 267 -21.23 10.25 1.46
N PHE A 268 -21.52 10.23 0.16
CA PHE A 268 -21.42 9.03 -0.67
C PHE A 268 -19.98 8.84 -1.16
N SER A 269 -19.46 7.62 -1.07
CA SER A 269 -18.14 7.24 -1.55
C SER A 269 -18.19 5.94 -2.32
N VAL A 270 -17.45 5.85 -3.42
CA VAL A 270 -17.23 4.63 -4.19
C VAL A 270 -15.74 4.50 -4.48
N MET A 271 -15.18 3.31 -4.34
CA MET A 271 -13.85 2.95 -4.82
C MET A 271 -13.93 1.65 -5.61
N ALA A 272 -13.29 1.65 -6.77
CA ALA A 272 -13.11 0.45 -7.59
C ALA A 272 -11.62 0.28 -7.91
N GLU A 273 -11.14 -0.95 -7.89
CA GLU A 273 -9.76 -1.32 -8.22
C GLU A 273 -9.75 -2.61 -9.04
N TYR A 274 -8.89 -2.66 -10.02
CA TYR A 274 -8.56 -3.87 -10.78
C TYR A 274 -7.05 -4.10 -10.72
N ALA A 275 -6.66 -5.35 -10.59
CA ALA A 275 -5.27 -5.79 -10.62
C ALA A 275 -5.11 -6.93 -11.62
N LEU A 276 -4.01 -6.91 -12.37
CA LEU A 276 -3.57 -8.02 -13.22
C LEU A 276 -2.08 -8.21 -12.99
N LYS A 277 -1.69 -9.41 -12.56
CA LYS A 277 -0.28 -9.79 -12.35
C LYS A 277 0.05 -11.01 -13.20
N SER A 278 1.15 -10.94 -13.92
CA SER A 278 1.67 -11.99 -14.79
C SER A 278 3.16 -12.23 -14.57
N SER A 279 3.64 -13.38 -15.00
CA SER A 279 5.04 -13.78 -14.99
C SER A 279 5.56 -13.92 -16.43
N ASP A 280 6.84 -13.70 -16.65
CA ASP A 280 7.51 -13.89 -17.94
C ASP A 280 7.67 -15.37 -18.34
N GLU A 281 7.78 -16.25 -17.33
CA GLU A 281 7.83 -17.70 -17.49
C GLU A 281 6.72 -18.34 -16.64
N SER A 282 6.61 -19.68 -16.68
CA SER A 282 5.67 -20.39 -15.82
C SER A 282 5.82 -19.94 -14.35
N PRO A 283 4.75 -19.47 -13.71
CA PRO A 283 4.79 -19.10 -12.30
C PRO A 283 4.99 -20.32 -11.39
N VAL A 284 4.73 -21.54 -11.89
CA VAL A 284 4.86 -22.80 -11.15
C VAL A 284 6.19 -23.47 -11.47
N PHE A 285 6.88 -23.96 -10.44
CA PHE A 285 8.10 -24.73 -10.59
C PHE A 285 8.25 -25.74 -9.43
N VAL A 286 9.04 -26.79 -9.68
CA VAL A 286 9.42 -27.78 -8.66
C VAL A 286 10.80 -27.42 -8.12
N ASP A 287 10.94 -27.29 -6.81
CA ASP A 287 12.24 -27.07 -6.16
C ASP A 287 13.05 -28.38 -6.13
N ALA A 288 14.26 -28.32 -6.68
CA ALA A 288 15.14 -29.50 -6.72
C ALA A 288 15.65 -29.94 -5.34
N SER A 289 15.59 -29.09 -4.33
CA SER A 289 16.10 -29.38 -3.00
C SER A 289 15.17 -30.27 -2.16
N ASP A 290 13.87 -30.13 -2.34
CA ASP A 290 12.84 -30.85 -1.57
C ASP A 290 11.82 -31.60 -2.44
N GLY A 291 11.83 -31.35 -3.76
CA GLY A 291 10.91 -31.97 -4.72
C GLY A 291 9.47 -31.46 -4.62
N LEU A 292 9.24 -30.36 -3.90
CA LEU A 292 7.92 -29.75 -3.75
C LEU A 292 7.65 -28.72 -4.85
N GLU A 293 6.38 -28.54 -5.16
CA GLU A 293 5.91 -27.50 -6.08
C GLU A 293 5.72 -26.17 -5.35
N TYR A 294 6.23 -25.12 -5.94
CA TYR A 294 6.09 -23.73 -5.50
C TYR A 294 5.58 -22.86 -6.63
N HIS A 295 5.00 -21.71 -6.30
CA HIS A 295 4.48 -20.79 -7.30
C HIS A 295 4.64 -19.32 -6.91
N PHE A 296 4.73 -18.48 -7.95
CA PHE A 296 4.49 -17.05 -7.85
C PHE A 296 2.99 -16.77 -7.99
N VAL A 297 2.48 -15.81 -7.24
CA VAL A 297 1.07 -15.44 -7.27
C VAL A 297 0.81 -14.57 -8.49
N THR A 298 0.13 -15.13 -9.49
CA THR A 298 -0.30 -14.48 -10.73
C THR A 298 -1.81 -14.61 -10.91
N GLY A 299 -2.39 -13.82 -11.82
CA GLY A 299 -3.83 -13.78 -12.06
C GLY A 299 -4.39 -12.36 -11.97
N SER A 300 -5.70 -12.25 -11.77
CA SER A 300 -6.40 -10.96 -11.71
C SER A 300 -7.33 -10.84 -10.51
N ALA A 301 -7.70 -9.62 -10.17
CA ALA A 301 -8.71 -9.35 -9.15
C ALA A 301 -9.45 -8.03 -9.41
N LEU A 302 -10.70 -8.01 -8.96
CA LEU A 302 -11.56 -6.85 -8.95
C LEU A 302 -12.03 -6.57 -7.53
N ASN A 303 -11.99 -5.32 -7.10
CA ASN A 303 -12.57 -4.86 -5.85
C ASN A 303 -13.47 -3.65 -6.12
N ILE A 304 -14.72 -3.70 -5.66
CA ILE A 304 -15.66 -2.57 -5.72
C ILE A 304 -16.25 -2.40 -4.33
N GLN A 305 -16.18 -1.18 -3.80
CA GLN A 305 -16.80 -0.83 -2.53
C GLN A 305 -17.52 0.50 -2.61
N ALA A 306 -18.61 0.62 -1.86
CA ALA A 306 -19.39 1.85 -1.75
C ALA A 306 -19.83 2.04 -0.30
N GLY A 307 -20.01 3.29 0.12
CA GLY A 307 -20.52 3.62 1.43
C GLY A 307 -21.28 4.96 1.44
N TYR A 308 -22.14 5.08 2.41
CA TYR A 308 -22.88 6.30 2.67
C TYR A 308 -22.79 6.72 4.14
N LEU A 309 -22.25 7.90 4.35
CA LEU A 309 -22.07 8.51 5.67
C LEU A 309 -23.30 9.34 6.04
N LEU A 310 -24.05 8.85 7.01
CA LEU A 310 -25.22 9.54 7.60
C LEU A 310 -24.79 10.81 8.35
N GLN A 311 -25.71 11.77 8.54
CA GLN A 311 -25.42 13.01 9.28
C GLN A 311 -25.00 12.78 10.74
N SER A 312 -25.35 11.64 11.30
CA SER A 312 -24.96 11.17 12.63
C SER A 312 -23.58 10.52 12.68
N ASP A 313 -22.76 10.61 11.63
CA ASP A 313 -21.43 10.00 11.50
C ASP A 313 -21.42 8.47 11.66
N TRP A 314 -22.54 7.84 11.35
CA TRP A 314 -22.61 6.41 11.03
C TRP A 314 -22.45 6.22 9.54
N GLU A 315 -21.68 5.23 9.12
CA GLU A 315 -21.52 4.83 7.73
C GLU A 315 -22.01 3.40 7.54
N LEU A 316 -22.78 3.19 6.49
CA LEU A 316 -23.10 1.87 5.96
C LEU A 316 -22.31 1.67 4.69
N ALA A 317 -21.66 0.54 4.55
CA ALA A 317 -20.81 0.23 3.40
C ALA A 317 -21.00 -1.21 2.92
N ALA A 318 -20.80 -1.42 1.63
CA ALA A 318 -20.78 -2.74 0.99
C ALA A 318 -19.54 -2.87 0.11
N ARG A 319 -18.98 -4.08 0.02
CA ARG A 319 -17.84 -4.40 -0.83
C ARG A 319 -18.05 -5.76 -1.49
N PHE A 320 -17.69 -5.82 -2.75
CA PHE A 320 -17.49 -7.06 -3.51
C PHE A 320 -16.04 -7.14 -3.96
N THR A 321 -15.41 -8.28 -3.77
CA THR A 321 -14.08 -8.59 -4.28
C THR A 321 -14.10 -9.93 -4.97
N SER A 322 -13.51 -10.03 -6.15
CA SER A 322 -13.27 -11.28 -6.87
C SER A 322 -11.77 -11.41 -7.12
N VAL A 323 -11.24 -12.61 -6.94
CA VAL A 323 -9.85 -12.98 -7.24
C VAL A 323 -9.89 -14.19 -8.15
N SER A 324 -9.27 -14.08 -9.31
CA SER A 324 -9.12 -15.14 -10.30
C SER A 324 -7.64 -15.44 -10.48
N PRO A 325 -7.10 -16.47 -9.80
CA PRO A 325 -5.73 -16.93 -10.01
C PRO A 325 -5.51 -17.35 -11.47
N GLU A 326 -4.27 -17.35 -11.93
CA GLU A 326 -3.94 -17.89 -13.24
C GLU A 326 -4.20 -19.39 -13.28
N GLU A 327 -4.85 -19.91 -14.33
CA GLU A 327 -5.31 -21.30 -14.43
C GLU A 327 -4.20 -22.34 -14.16
N ILE A 328 -2.97 -22.04 -14.55
CA ILE A 328 -1.81 -22.91 -14.31
C ILE A 328 -1.51 -23.14 -12.81
N LEU A 329 -2.00 -22.27 -11.93
CA LEU A 329 -1.82 -22.42 -10.48
C LEU A 329 -2.71 -23.50 -9.88
N GLY A 330 -3.72 -23.99 -10.63
CA GLY A 330 -4.68 -24.97 -10.12
C GLY A 330 -5.48 -24.52 -8.89
N GLN A 331 -5.60 -23.19 -8.71
CA GLN A 331 -6.35 -22.58 -7.61
C GLN A 331 -7.70 -22.09 -8.13
N GLU A 332 -8.72 -22.17 -7.29
CA GLU A 332 -10.07 -21.77 -7.65
C GLU A 332 -10.31 -20.26 -7.51
N ASP A 333 -11.32 -19.77 -8.20
CA ASP A 333 -11.79 -18.40 -8.09
C ASP A 333 -12.39 -18.14 -6.70
N ILE A 334 -12.08 -16.96 -6.12
CA ILE A 334 -12.59 -16.55 -4.82
C ILE A 334 -13.44 -15.30 -4.98
N SER A 335 -14.66 -15.33 -4.45
CA SER A 335 -15.54 -14.17 -4.33
C SER A 335 -15.83 -13.85 -2.88
N MET A 336 -15.77 -12.55 -2.51
CA MET A 336 -16.02 -12.08 -1.15
C MET A 336 -17.01 -10.92 -1.15
N TYR A 337 -18.10 -11.08 -0.42
CA TYR A 337 -19.10 -10.06 -0.16
C TYR A 337 -18.95 -9.57 1.27
N THR A 338 -18.86 -8.25 1.46
CA THR A 338 -18.70 -7.67 2.80
C THR A 338 -19.71 -6.56 3.01
N LEU A 339 -20.40 -6.59 4.14
CA LEU A 339 -21.23 -5.50 4.64
C LEU A 339 -20.55 -4.88 5.86
N GLY A 340 -20.49 -3.57 5.94
CA GLY A 340 -19.81 -2.85 7.03
C GLY A 340 -20.68 -1.78 7.63
N ILE A 341 -20.51 -1.58 8.93
CA ILE A 341 -21.04 -0.45 9.67
C ILE A 341 -19.93 0.18 10.49
N SER A 342 -19.79 1.50 10.38
CA SER A 342 -18.76 2.26 11.10
C SER A 342 -19.39 3.44 11.83
N LYS A 343 -18.92 3.71 13.05
CA LYS A 343 -19.20 4.95 13.77
C LYS A 343 -17.91 5.75 13.88
N TYR A 344 -17.91 6.95 13.30
CA TYR A 344 -16.82 7.90 13.44
C TYR A 344 -17.12 8.85 14.59
N ILE A 345 -16.41 8.73 15.71
CA ILE A 345 -16.60 9.52 16.94
C ILE A 345 -15.78 10.81 16.83
N ASP A 346 -14.54 10.71 16.38
CA ASP A 346 -13.66 11.83 16.00
C ASP A 346 -12.97 11.50 14.68
N GLY A 347 -13.74 11.48 13.59
CA GLY A 347 -13.26 11.11 12.28
C GLY A 347 -12.53 9.77 12.30
N HIS A 348 -11.34 9.73 11.72
CA HIS A 348 -10.50 8.52 11.76
C HIS A 348 -9.61 8.43 13.03
N ASN A 349 -9.62 9.43 13.92
CA ASN A 349 -8.83 9.37 15.16
C ASN A 349 -9.47 8.44 16.18
N LEU A 350 -10.80 8.44 16.25
CA LEU A 350 -11.54 7.57 17.15
C LEU A 350 -12.75 7.00 16.43
N LYS A 351 -12.76 5.71 16.18
CA LYS A 351 -13.84 5.02 15.48
C LYS A 351 -14.05 3.59 15.95
N VAL A 352 -15.28 3.13 15.78
CA VAL A 352 -15.66 1.72 15.92
C VAL A 352 -16.14 1.23 14.55
N GLN A 353 -15.64 0.12 14.08
CA GLN A 353 -16.00 -0.50 12.80
C GLN A 353 -16.37 -1.95 13.02
N SER A 354 -17.43 -2.39 12.39
CA SER A 354 -17.80 -3.80 12.31
C SER A 354 -18.07 -4.16 10.85
N ASP A 355 -17.69 -5.36 10.46
CA ASP A 355 -18.05 -5.91 9.17
C ASP A 355 -18.38 -7.39 9.26
N PHE A 356 -19.19 -7.83 8.32
CA PHE A 356 -19.54 -9.22 8.09
C PHE A 356 -19.21 -9.57 6.64
N SER A 357 -18.49 -10.65 6.45
CA SER A 357 -18.06 -11.11 5.14
C SER A 357 -18.48 -12.55 4.89
N MET A 358 -18.86 -12.84 3.66
CA MET A 358 -19.10 -14.16 3.11
C MET A 358 -18.09 -14.40 2.00
N ILE A 359 -17.31 -15.46 2.11
CA ILE A 359 -16.27 -15.86 1.18
C ILE A 359 -16.70 -17.16 0.53
N LEU A 360 -16.73 -17.15 -0.80
CA LEU A 360 -17.07 -18.27 -1.66
C LEU A 360 -15.83 -18.63 -2.48
N GLU A 361 -15.43 -19.88 -2.41
CA GLU A 361 -14.35 -20.48 -3.19
C GLU A 361 -14.89 -21.77 -3.79
N ASP A 362 -14.73 -21.96 -5.09
CA ASP A 362 -15.28 -23.12 -5.77
C ASP A 362 -14.73 -24.43 -5.18
N GLY A 363 -15.61 -25.40 -4.95
CA GLY A 363 -15.23 -26.67 -4.32
C GLY A 363 -14.96 -26.65 -2.82
N MET A 364 -15.03 -25.49 -2.15
CA MET A 364 -14.84 -25.34 -0.71
C MET A 364 -16.15 -25.00 0.01
N GLU A 365 -16.23 -25.29 1.31
CA GLU A 365 -17.33 -24.81 2.15
C GLU A 365 -17.25 -23.30 2.32
N GLU A 366 -18.41 -22.63 2.33
CA GLU A 366 -18.53 -21.20 2.55
C GLU A 366 -17.86 -20.78 3.86
N THR A 367 -17.05 -19.72 3.81
CA THR A 367 -16.47 -19.12 5.00
C THR A 367 -17.19 -17.81 5.32
N THR A 368 -17.67 -17.68 6.55
CA THR A 368 -18.24 -16.44 7.07
C THR A 368 -17.32 -15.83 8.12
N LEU A 369 -17.18 -14.50 8.11
CA LEU A 369 -16.28 -13.77 8.99
C LEU A 369 -16.98 -12.53 9.54
N ALA A 370 -17.16 -12.46 10.85
CA ALA A 370 -17.66 -11.28 11.55
C ALA A 370 -16.52 -10.63 12.34
N ARG A 371 -16.37 -9.31 12.21
CA ARG A 371 -15.29 -8.56 12.86
C ARG A 371 -15.83 -7.32 13.57
N LEU A 372 -15.19 -6.98 14.70
CA LEU A 372 -15.40 -5.73 15.43
C LEU A 372 -14.04 -5.12 15.77
N GLN A 373 -13.84 -3.87 15.35
CA GLN A 373 -12.60 -3.13 15.58
C GLN A 373 -12.87 -1.82 16.33
N PHE A 374 -12.05 -1.57 17.32
CA PHE A 374 -11.91 -0.27 17.96
C PHE A 374 -10.56 0.35 17.58
N GLU A 375 -10.56 1.59 17.10
CA GLU A 375 -9.36 2.33 16.72
C GLU A 375 -9.27 3.66 17.44
N LEU A 376 -8.09 3.93 18.00
CA LEU A 376 -7.71 5.20 18.60
C LEU A 376 -6.36 5.64 18.02
N SER A 377 -6.32 6.86 17.46
CA SER A 377 -5.10 7.60 17.11
C SER A 377 -4.96 8.79 18.04
N PHE A 378 -3.72 9.08 18.46
CA PHE A 378 -3.40 10.19 19.36
C PHE A 378 -2.11 10.88 18.91
N ASN A 379 -2.00 12.18 19.19
CA ASN A 379 -0.86 13.05 18.87
C ASN A 379 -0.17 13.53 20.14
#